data_7f47915e7e35510e2fb7ad8692468b63
#
_entry.id   7f47915e7e35510e2fb7ad8692468b63
#
_cell.length_a   1.000
_cell.length_b   1.000
_cell.length_c   1.000
_cell.angle_alpha   90.00
_cell.angle_beta   90.00
_cell.angle_gamma   90.00
#
_symmetry.space_group_name_H-M   'P 1'
#
loop_
_entity.id
_entity.type
_entity.pdbx_description
1 polymer ?
#
loop_
_entity_poly.entity_id
_entity_poly.type
_entity_poly.pdbx_seq_one_letter_code
_entity_poly.pdbx_strand_id
1 'polypeptide(L)'
;MIAESMKALVKGSSVIRAMFEEGNRLAKIYGAENVYDFSLGNPNVPAPDEVNEAIKNIVDEEESVVLHGYMSNSGFEDVREAIAQSLNKRFDTHFNYTNIVMTVGAAGGLNTILKTIINPGEEVLTFAPFFGEYRNYVSNFGGKLVAVSPDTATFQPKFDEFEKLINKNTKAVIVNNPNNPTGVVYSEDTIKKLAKIMEDKQKELGIEIFLIADEPYRELAYDGVEVPYLTKYYANTVVGYSFSKSLSLPGERIGYLVIPDEVADSE
;
A
#
# COMPACT_ATOMS: atom_id res chain seq x y z
N MET A 1 -1.81 24.27 -21.89
CA MET A 1 -1.28 23.06 -22.58
C MET A 1 -0.89 22.05 -21.51
N ILE A 2 -1.29 20.80 -21.64
CA ILE A 2 -0.94 19.72 -20.71
C ILE A 2 0.34 19.02 -21.20
N ALA A 3 1.13 18.44 -20.27
CA ALA A 3 2.34 17.69 -20.60
C ALA A 3 2.04 16.48 -21.53
N GLU A 4 2.96 16.15 -22.42
CA GLU A 4 2.78 15.02 -23.35
C GLU A 4 2.64 13.68 -22.60
N SER A 5 3.36 13.50 -21.50
CA SER A 5 3.20 12.34 -20.61
C SER A 5 1.76 12.20 -20.08
N MET A 6 1.13 13.33 -19.73
CA MET A 6 -0.26 13.32 -19.25
C MET A 6 -1.26 13.01 -20.34
N LYS A 7 -1.00 13.43 -21.58
CA LYS A 7 -1.86 13.05 -22.72
C LYS A 7 -1.88 11.53 -22.95
N ALA A 8 -0.73 10.87 -22.78
CA ALA A 8 -0.64 9.43 -22.87
C ALA A 8 -1.39 8.72 -21.73
N LEU A 9 -1.26 9.23 -20.51
CA LEU A 9 -1.97 8.70 -19.32
C LEU A 9 -3.48 8.88 -19.42
N VAL A 10 -3.97 10.00 -19.93
CA VAL A 10 -5.42 10.23 -20.11
C VAL A 10 -6.00 9.26 -21.14
N LYS A 11 -5.28 8.93 -22.22
CA LYS A 11 -5.72 7.92 -23.20
C LYS A 11 -5.78 6.50 -22.60
N GLY A 12 -4.95 6.21 -21.59
CA GLY A 12 -4.94 4.95 -20.85
C GLY A 12 -5.66 5.03 -19.50
N SER A 13 -6.51 6.05 -19.28
CA SER A 13 -7.16 6.30 -18.01
C SER A 13 -7.97 5.11 -17.50
N SER A 14 -7.99 4.97 -16.20
CA SER A 14 -8.57 3.86 -15.45
C SER A 14 -9.99 3.53 -15.92
N VAL A 15 -10.16 2.34 -16.48
CA VAL A 15 -11.47 1.76 -16.84
C VAL A 15 -12.39 1.74 -15.61
N ILE A 16 -11.85 1.53 -14.42
CA ILE A 16 -12.58 1.53 -13.14
C ILE A 16 -13.28 2.86 -12.92
N ARG A 17 -12.59 3.99 -13.14
CA ARG A 17 -13.18 5.31 -12.98
C ARG A 17 -14.28 5.59 -14.01
N ALA A 18 -14.04 5.21 -15.25
CA ALA A 18 -15.06 5.33 -16.31
C ALA A 18 -16.29 4.48 -16.00
N MET A 19 -16.11 3.28 -15.46
CA MET A 19 -17.21 2.40 -15.02
C MET A 19 -17.99 3.02 -13.86
N PHE A 20 -17.31 3.60 -12.87
CA PHE A 20 -17.96 4.28 -11.75
C PHE A 20 -18.77 5.50 -12.20
N GLU A 21 -18.23 6.33 -13.09
CA GLU A 21 -18.94 7.49 -13.66
C GLU A 21 -20.16 7.03 -14.49
N GLU A 22 -20.03 5.95 -15.25
CA GLU A 22 -21.14 5.35 -16.00
C GLU A 22 -22.19 4.76 -15.06
N GLY A 23 -21.80 4.06 -14.00
CA GLY A 23 -22.71 3.57 -12.97
C GLY A 23 -23.54 4.72 -12.36
N ASN A 24 -22.91 5.82 -11.99
CA ASN A 24 -23.60 7.01 -11.50
C ASN A 24 -24.57 7.63 -12.53
N ARG A 25 -24.20 7.62 -13.83
CA ARG A 25 -25.07 8.07 -14.91
C ARG A 25 -26.30 7.18 -15.07
N LEU A 26 -26.09 5.86 -15.03
CA LEU A 26 -27.18 4.87 -15.15
C LEU A 26 -28.12 4.94 -13.96
N ALA A 27 -27.61 5.13 -12.74
CA ALA A 27 -28.40 5.30 -11.53
C ALA A 27 -29.36 6.49 -11.60
N LYS A 28 -28.97 7.58 -12.26
CA LYS A 28 -29.86 8.72 -12.50
C LYS A 28 -30.96 8.44 -13.52
N ILE A 29 -30.79 7.48 -14.42
CA ILE A 29 -31.75 7.13 -15.48
C ILE A 29 -32.74 6.04 -15.01
N TYR A 30 -32.19 5.02 -14.34
CA TYR A 30 -32.96 3.80 -14.01
C TYR A 30 -33.32 3.66 -12.53
N GLY A 31 -32.86 4.56 -11.68
CA GLY A 31 -32.93 4.43 -10.21
C GLY A 31 -31.71 3.69 -9.66
N ALA A 32 -31.19 4.15 -8.52
CA ALA A 32 -29.98 3.57 -7.92
C ALA A 32 -30.19 2.10 -7.51
N GLU A 33 -31.40 1.74 -7.13
CA GLU A 33 -31.81 0.37 -6.73
C GLU A 33 -31.77 -0.63 -7.89
N ASN A 34 -31.71 -0.16 -9.14
CA ASN A 34 -31.68 -0.98 -10.35
C ASN A 34 -30.26 -1.04 -11.00
N VAL A 35 -29.28 -0.42 -10.35
CA VAL A 35 -27.89 -0.39 -10.86
C VAL A 35 -26.95 -1.06 -9.86
N TYR A 36 -26.36 -2.18 -10.25
CA TYR A 36 -25.44 -2.96 -9.43
C TYR A 36 -24.00 -2.56 -9.81
N ASP A 37 -23.47 -1.54 -9.12
CA ASP A 37 -22.12 -1.03 -9.38
C ASP A 37 -21.07 -1.76 -8.52
N PHE A 38 -20.19 -2.51 -9.19
CA PHE A 38 -19.04 -3.21 -8.59
C PHE A 38 -17.70 -2.60 -9.02
N SER A 39 -17.69 -1.38 -9.52
CA SER A 39 -16.49 -0.75 -10.08
C SER A 39 -15.54 -0.25 -9.00
N LEU A 40 -16.04 0.35 -7.93
CA LEU A 40 -15.24 0.94 -6.85
C LEU A 40 -15.42 0.16 -5.54
N GLY A 41 -14.31 -0.33 -5.00
CA GLY A 41 -14.28 -1.05 -3.73
C GLY A 41 -14.47 -0.14 -2.50
N ASN A 42 -15.61 0.54 -2.42
CA ASN A 42 -15.95 1.33 -1.25
C ASN A 42 -16.50 0.42 -0.15
N PRO A 43 -16.03 0.54 1.12
CA PRO A 43 -16.63 -0.18 2.23
C PRO A 43 -18.14 0.13 2.34
N ASN A 44 -18.94 -0.89 2.56
CA ASN A 44 -20.40 -0.78 2.75
C ASN A 44 -20.82 -1.02 4.21
N VAL A 45 -19.85 -1.20 5.10
CA VAL A 45 -20.05 -1.26 6.56
C VAL A 45 -19.74 0.12 7.13
N PRO A 46 -20.58 0.65 8.03
CA PRO A 46 -20.28 1.94 8.66
C PRO A 46 -18.98 1.89 9.47
N ALA A 47 -18.32 3.03 9.61
CA ALA A 47 -17.23 3.16 10.57
C ALA A 47 -17.74 2.87 12.00
N PRO A 48 -16.90 2.36 12.92
CA PRO A 48 -17.25 2.22 14.32
C PRO A 48 -17.75 3.54 14.93
N ASP A 49 -18.73 3.47 15.82
CA ASP A 49 -19.31 4.67 16.46
C ASP A 49 -18.25 5.46 17.24
N GLU A 50 -17.26 4.76 17.82
CA GLU A 50 -16.13 5.33 18.53
C GLU A 50 -15.31 6.31 17.68
N VAL A 51 -15.28 6.14 16.36
CA VAL A 51 -14.59 7.09 15.45
C VAL A 51 -15.31 8.43 15.45
N ASN A 52 -16.65 8.41 15.34
CA ASN A 52 -17.45 9.64 15.35
C ASN A 52 -17.39 10.34 16.72
N GLU A 53 -17.38 9.57 17.81
CA GLU A 53 -17.23 10.09 19.17
C GLU A 53 -15.85 10.71 19.37
N ALA A 54 -14.79 10.05 18.95
CA ALA A 54 -13.43 10.58 19.02
C ALA A 54 -13.27 11.90 18.25
N ILE A 55 -13.83 12.00 17.03
CA ILE A 55 -13.78 13.24 16.24
C ILE A 55 -14.49 14.37 16.96
N LYS A 56 -15.67 14.13 17.55
CA LYS A 56 -16.42 15.14 18.30
C LYS A 56 -15.63 15.59 19.54
N ASN A 57 -15.11 14.64 20.30
CA ASN A 57 -14.33 14.94 21.51
C ASN A 57 -13.10 15.79 21.18
N ILE A 58 -12.35 15.45 20.13
CA ILE A 58 -11.19 16.24 19.71
C ILE A 58 -11.59 17.68 19.36
N VAL A 59 -12.69 17.86 18.64
CA VAL A 59 -13.18 19.20 18.24
C VAL A 59 -13.67 20.00 19.45
N ASP A 60 -14.27 19.33 20.43
CA ASP A 60 -14.86 19.98 21.61
C ASP A 60 -13.83 20.26 22.71
N GLU A 61 -12.77 19.42 22.85
CA GLU A 61 -11.82 19.46 23.95
C GLU A 61 -10.49 20.15 23.62
N GLU A 62 -10.05 20.07 22.33
CA GLU A 62 -8.76 20.64 21.93
C GLU A 62 -8.87 22.15 21.65
N GLU A 63 -7.84 22.89 22.02
CA GLU A 63 -7.75 24.29 21.63
C GLU A 63 -7.61 24.42 20.11
N SER A 64 -8.38 25.35 19.51
CA SER A 64 -8.43 25.54 18.06
C SER A 64 -7.05 25.77 17.41
N VAL A 65 -6.13 26.47 18.10
CA VAL A 65 -4.76 26.70 17.59
C VAL A 65 -3.90 25.45 17.60
N VAL A 66 -4.18 24.50 18.49
CA VAL A 66 -3.51 23.20 18.53
C VAL A 66 -4.11 22.27 17.47
N LEU A 67 -5.43 22.17 17.46
CA LEU A 67 -6.18 21.32 16.51
C LEU A 67 -5.90 21.65 15.05
N HIS A 68 -5.79 22.94 14.72
CA HIS A 68 -5.59 23.43 13.35
C HIS A 68 -4.16 23.90 13.08
N GLY A 69 -3.25 23.69 14.03
CA GLY A 69 -1.84 24.06 13.90
C GLY A 69 -1.03 23.13 13.00
N TYR A 70 0.17 23.57 12.64
CA TYR A 70 1.13 22.68 11.98
C TYR A 70 1.64 21.63 12.97
N MET A 71 1.77 20.41 12.49
CA MET A 71 2.44 19.33 13.19
C MET A 71 3.82 19.04 12.56
N SER A 72 4.58 18.12 13.13
CA SER A 72 5.81 17.61 12.48
C SER A 72 5.49 16.97 11.13
N ASN A 73 6.46 16.97 10.21
CA ASN A 73 6.27 16.40 8.86
C ASN A 73 5.88 14.92 8.89
N SER A 74 6.28 14.20 9.93
CA SER A 74 5.95 12.78 10.11
C SER A 74 4.62 12.54 10.82
N GLY A 75 3.95 13.58 11.30
CA GLY A 75 2.73 13.49 12.10
C GLY A 75 2.99 13.67 13.61
N PHE A 76 1.92 13.70 14.41
CA PHE A 76 2.00 13.81 15.87
C PHE A 76 2.75 12.63 16.46
N GLU A 77 3.65 12.91 17.40
CA GLU A 77 4.54 11.92 18.02
C GLU A 77 3.77 10.88 18.85
N ASP A 78 2.82 11.33 19.65
CA ASP A 78 1.95 10.48 20.47
C ASP A 78 1.09 9.53 19.62
N VAL A 79 0.56 10.00 18.49
CA VAL A 79 -0.18 9.16 17.53
C VAL A 79 0.73 8.11 16.92
N ARG A 80 1.93 8.50 16.48
CA ARG A 80 2.92 7.58 15.90
C ARG A 80 3.38 6.54 16.93
N GLU A 81 3.59 6.95 18.19
CA GLU A 81 3.95 6.04 19.28
C GLU A 81 2.81 5.05 19.57
N ALA A 82 1.55 5.51 19.61
CA ALA A 82 0.40 4.62 19.79
C ALA A 82 0.29 3.57 18.68
N ILE A 83 0.57 3.96 17.42
CA ILE A 83 0.63 3.02 16.28
C ILE A 83 1.77 2.01 16.49
N ALA A 84 2.97 2.47 16.82
CA ALA A 84 4.12 1.61 17.05
C ALA A 84 3.84 0.58 18.16
N GLN A 85 3.30 1.01 19.30
CA GLN A 85 2.91 0.11 20.38
C GLN A 85 1.86 -0.91 19.99
N SER A 86 0.86 -0.51 19.19
CA SER A 86 -0.14 -1.41 18.65
C SER A 86 0.49 -2.49 17.76
N LEU A 87 1.41 -2.11 16.88
CA LEU A 87 2.13 -3.03 16.00
C LEU A 87 3.01 -3.98 16.81
N ASN A 88 3.75 -3.48 17.80
CA ASN A 88 4.60 -4.29 18.66
C ASN A 88 3.79 -5.36 19.41
N LYS A 89 2.63 -4.99 19.95
CA LYS A 89 1.73 -5.93 20.64
C LYS A 89 1.16 -7.00 19.69
N ARG A 90 0.84 -6.63 18.45
CA ARG A 90 0.19 -7.51 17.49
C ARG A 90 1.17 -8.46 16.80
N PHE A 91 2.36 -7.98 16.51
CA PHE A 91 3.31 -8.67 15.63
C PHE A 91 4.64 -9.01 16.30
N ASP A 92 4.78 -8.75 17.60
CA ASP A 92 6.03 -8.99 18.34
C ASP A 92 7.23 -8.31 17.65
N THR A 93 7.10 -7.00 17.46
CA THR A 93 8.10 -6.09 16.90
C THR A 93 8.58 -5.09 17.95
N HIS A 94 9.55 -4.23 17.62
CA HIS A 94 10.16 -3.28 18.57
C HIS A 94 10.22 -1.87 18.00
N PHE A 95 9.16 -1.43 17.32
CA PHE A 95 9.05 -0.09 16.76
C PHE A 95 8.81 0.96 17.84
N ASN A 96 9.17 2.19 17.53
CA ASN A 96 8.83 3.39 18.26
C ASN A 96 8.33 4.46 17.26
N TYR A 97 8.00 5.65 17.76
CA TYR A 97 7.45 6.71 16.92
C TYR A 97 8.35 7.13 15.75
N THR A 98 9.68 6.94 15.84
CA THR A 98 10.61 7.30 14.75
C THR A 98 10.47 6.38 13.53
N ASN A 99 9.98 5.16 13.73
CA ASN A 99 9.70 4.19 12.66
C ASN A 99 8.39 4.45 11.91
N ILE A 100 7.54 5.38 12.41
CA ILE A 100 6.21 5.63 11.86
C ILE A 100 6.17 7.01 11.16
N VAL A 101 5.65 7.04 9.95
CA VAL A 101 5.41 8.28 9.19
C VAL A 101 3.95 8.30 8.77
N MET A 102 3.18 9.30 9.25
CA MET A 102 1.78 9.48 8.86
C MET A 102 1.68 9.92 7.41
N THR A 103 0.68 9.39 6.69
CA THR A 103 0.51 9.65 5.26
C THR A 103 -0.95 9.90 4.89
N VAL A 104 -1.16 10.49 3.71
CA VAL A 104 -2.49 10.74 3.14
C VAL A 104 -3.02 9.45 2.51
N GLY A 105 -3.36 8.47 3.36
CA GLY A 105 -3.72 7.12 2.98
C GLY A 105 -2.55 6.32 2.42
N ALA A 106 -2.77 5.05 2.06
CA ALA A 106 -1.74 4.18 1.47
C ALA A 106 -1.17 4.75 0.17
N ALA A 107 -2.00 5.37 -0.67
CA ALA A 107 -1.53 6.00 -1.92
C ALA A 107 -0.48 7.10 -1.67
N GLY A 108 -0.69 7.95 -0.66
CA GLY A 108 0.29 8.95 -0.23
C GLY A 108 1.59 8.30 0.23
N GLY A 109 1.49 7.25 1.07
CA GLY A 109 2.64 6.48 1.54
C GLY A 109 3.44 5.85 0.41
N LEU A 110 2.77 5.15 -0.52
CA LEU A 110 3.42 4.53 -1.68
C LEU A 110 4.13 5.56 -2.57
N ASN A 111 3.51 6.71 -2.84
CA ASN A 111 4.17 7.77 -3.60
C ASN A 111 5.36 8.36 -2.84
N THR A 112 5.28 8.49 -1.52
CA THR A 112 6.38 9.00 -0.70
C THR A 112 7.58 8.06 -0.75
N ILE A 113 7.40 6.76 -0.46
CA ILE A 113 8.51 5.81 -0.49
C ILE A 113 9.11 5.65 -1.90
N LEU A 114 8.26 5.54 -2.93
CA LEU A 114 8.73 5.43 -4.30
C LEU A 114 9.51 6.68 -4.74
N LYS A 115 9.07 7.89 -4.33
CA LYS A 115 9.82 9.13 -4.58
C LYS A 115 11.18 9.13 -3.90
N THR A 116 11.28 8.53 -2.72
CA THR A 116 12.51 8.49 -1.92
C THR A 116 13.55 7.54 -2.52
N ILE A 117 13.12 6.38 -3.04
CA ILE A 117 14.04 5.29 -3.40
C ILE A 117 14.30 5.13 -4.91
N ILE A 118 13.44 5.66 -5.79
CA ILE A 118 13.53 5.40 -7.24
C ILE A 118 14.30 6.49 -7.95
N ASN A 119 15.31 6.08 -8.75
CA ASN A 119 15.90 6.89 -9.79
C ASN A 119 15.25 6.59 -11.15
N PRO A 120 15.27 7.56 -12.10
CA PRO A 120 14.75 7.33 -13.45
C PRO A 120 15.39 6.12 -14.13
N GLY A 121 14.56 5.22 -14.65
CA GLY A 121 14.99 3.99 -15.34
C GLY A 121 15.09 2.76 -14.44
N GLU A 122 15.04 2.92 -13.11
CA GLU A 122 14.97 1.77 -12.20
C GLU A 122 13.64 1.05 -12.27
N GLU A 123 13.64 -0.23 -11.92
CA GLU A 123 12.50 -1.13 -12.03
C GLU A 123 11.91 -1.47 -10.67
N VAL A 124 10.58 -1.51 -10.63
CA VAL A 124 9.80 -2.02 -9.49
C VAL A 124 9.04 -3.24 -9.95
N LEU A 125 9.25 -4.37 -9.29
CA LEU A 125 8.55 -5.61 -9.60
C LEU A 125 7.26 -5.72 -8.78
N THR A 126 6.25 -6.40 -9.35
CA THR A 126 5.04 -6.81 -8.64
C THR A 126 4.45 -8.07 -9.26
N PHE A 127 3.48 -8.68 -8.60
CA PHE A 127 2.84 -9.93 -9.06
C PHE A 127 1.46 -9.63 -9.66
N ALA A 128 1.24 -10.06 -10.90
CA ALA A 128 -0.06 -9.89 -11.54
C ALA A 128 -1.05 -10.98 -11.09
N PRO A 129 -2.36 -10.63 -10.98
CA PRO A 129 -2.93 -9.32 -11.15
C PRO A 129 -2.65 -8.44 -9.92
N PHE A 130 -2.50 -7.14 -10.13
CA PHE A 130 -2.14 -6.17 -9.09
C PHE A 130 -3.02 -4.92 -9.18
N PHE A 131 -2.99 -4.09 -8.15
CA PHE A 131 -3.69 -2.82 -8.13
C PHE A 131 -3.13 -1.88 -9.20
N GLY A 132 -3.97 -1.53 -10.17
CA GLY A 132 -3.56 -0.85 -11.42
C GLY A 132 -2.79 0.46 -11.22
N GLU A 133 -3.05 1.18 -10.12
CA GLU A 133 -2.43 2.47 -9.83
C GLU A 133 -0.91 2.37 -9.55
N TYR A 134 -0.39 1.18 -9.24
CA TYR A 134 1.08 1.02 -9.08
C TYR A 134 1.85 1.46 -10.32
N ARG A 135 1.26 1.29 -11.53
CA ARG A 135 1.88 1.78 -12.78
C ARG A 135 2.09 3.30 -12.73
N ASN A 136 1.05 4.02 -12.30
CA ASN A 136 1.09 5.46 -12.19
C ASN A 136 2.07 5.91 -11.11
N TYR A 137 2.02 5.28 -9.93
CA TYR A 137 2.90 5.63 -8.80
C TYR A 137 4.38 5.47 -9.17
N VAL A 138 4.76 4.36 -9.79
CA VAL A 138 6.14 4.11 -10.23
C VAL A 138 6.55 5.06 -11.36
N SER A 139 5.68 5.26 -12.37
CA SER A 139 6.00 6.13 -13.51
C SER A 139 6.09 7.61 -13.16
N ASN A 140 5.41 8.06 -12.08
CA ASN A 140 5.50 9.44 -11.59
C ASN A 140 6.94 9.86 -11.25
N PHE A 141 7.79 8.90 -10.92
CA PHE A 141 9.19 9.13 -10.53
C PHE A 141 10.19 8.61 -11.56
N GLY A 142 9.73 8.32 -12.77
CA GLY A 142 10.57 7.84 -13.87
C GLY A 142 10.94 6.36 -13.79
N GLY A 143 10.38 5.63 -12.82
CA GLY A 143 10.57 4.18 -12.72
C GLY A 143 9.72 3.39 -13.70
N LYS A 144 10.01 2.11 -13.83
CA LYS A 144 9.30 1.16 -14.69
C LYS A 144 8.70 0.02 -13.85
N LEU A 145 7.38 -0.16 -13.90
CA LEU A 145 6.74 -1.30 -13.27
C LEU A 145 6.88 -2.54 -14.15
N VAL A 146 7.45 -3.61 -13.56
CA VAL A 146 7.63 -4.93 -14.18
C VAL A 146 6.75 -5.93 -13.45
N ALA A 147 5.86 -6.60 -14.17
CA ALA A 147 4.93 -7.56 -13.57
C ALA A 147 5.36 -8.99 -13.83
N VAL A 148 5.44 -9.80 -12.78
CA VAL A 148 5.49 -11.25 -12.86
C VAL A 148 4.13 -11.74 -13.36
N SER A 149 4.12 -12.66 -14.34
CA SER A 149 2.88 -13.18 -14.93
C SER A 149 2.02 -13.92 -13.89
N PRO A 150 0.69 -13.84 -13.97
CA PRO A 150 -0.17 -14.49 -13.00
C PRO A 150 -0.13 -16.01 -13.14
N ASP A 151 -0.16 -16.71 -12.02
CA ASP A 151 -0.67 -18.07 -11.98
C ASP A 151 -2.20 -18.00 -11.85
N THR A 152 -2.91 -18.24 -12.93
CA THR A 152 -4.36 -18.09 -12.97
C THR A 152 -5.13 -19.19 -12.22
N ALA A 153 -4.44 -20.25 -11.78
CA ALA A 153 -5.03 -21.31 -10.98
C ALA A 153 -5.04 -20.99 -9.50
N THR A 154 -3.95 -20.42 -8.99
CA THR A 154 -3.76 -20.21 -7.54
C THR A 154 -3.52 -18.76 -7.14
N PHE A 155 -3.14 -17.91 -8.10
CA PHE A 155 -2.67 -16.54 -7.89
C PHE A 155 -1.48 -16.42 -6.92
N GLN A 156 -0.75 -17.53 -6.71
CA GLN A 156 0.52 -17.51 -5.98
C GLN A 156 1.66 -17.00 -6.85
N PRO A 157 2.75 -16.46 -6.27
CA PRO A 157 3.90 -15.97 -7.02
C PRO A 157 4.56 -17.05 -7.88
N LYS A 158 4.80 -16.76 -9.15
CA LYS A 158 5.65 -17.59 -10.03
C LYS A 158 7.11 -17.28 -9.75
N PHE A 159 7.70 -17.97 -8.79
CA PHE A 159 9.04 -17.70 -8.30
C PHE A 159 10.13 -17.83 -9.36
N ASP A 160 10.03 -18.81 -10.27
CA ASP A 160 11.02 -19.00 -11.35
C ASP A 160 11.04 -17.81 -12.33
N GLU A 161 9.89 -17.20 -12.58
CA GLU A 161 9.79 -16.00 -13.40
C GLU A 161 10.24 -14.77 -12.61
N PHE A 162 9.82 -14.65 -11.35
CA PHE A 162 10.21 -13.58 -10.45
C PHE A 162 11.73 -13.47 -10.35
N GLU A 163 12.41 -14.60 -10.08
CA GLU A 163 13.86 -14.65 -9.98
C GLU A 163 14.56 -14.19 -11.27
N LYS A 164 14.06 -14.60 -12.44
CA LYS A 164 14.61 -14.22 -13.74
C LYS A 164 14.41 -12.73 -14.09
N LEU A 165 13.35 -12.13 -13.58
CA LEU A 165 13.05 -10.71 -13.84
C LEU A 165 13.90 -9.77 -12.99
N ILE A 166 14.42 -10.23 -11.84
CA ILE A 166 15.32 -9.42 -11.02
C ILE A 166 16.64 -9.20 -11.78
N ASN A 167 17.03 -7.94 -11.90
CA ASN A 167 18.22 -7.52 -12.60
C ASN A 167 18.86 -6.28 -11.93
N LYS A 168 19.97 -5.77 -12.47
CA LYS A 168 20.72 -4.64 -11.86
C LYS A 168 19.93 -3.33 -11.74
N ASN A 169 18.83 -3.19 -12.45
CA ASN A 169 17.95 -2.02 -12.34
C ASN A 169 16.81 -2.23 -11.34
N THR A 170 16.68 -3.43 -10.75
CA THR A 170 15.62 -3.72 -9.79
C THR A 170 15.88 -2.97 -8.49
N LYS A 171 14.98 -2.05 -8.15
CA LYS A 171 15.06 -1.24 -6.93
C LYS A 171 14.11 -1.70 -5.84
N ALA A 172 12.91 -2.16 -6.22
CA ALA A 172 11.92 -2.58 -5.24
C ALA A 172 11.01 -3.68 -5.76
N VAL A 173 10.36 -4.37 -4.83
CA VAL A 173 9.25 -5.31 -5.07
C VAL A 173 8.05 -4.84 -4.28
N ILE A 174 6.90 -4.64 -4.92
CA ILE A 174 5.62 -4.34 -4.25
C ILE A 174 4.86 -5.64 -4.04
N VAL A 175 4.52 -5.94 -2.79
CA VAL A 175 3.67 -7.06 -2.38
C VAL A 175 2.44 -6.52 -1.69
N ASN A 176 1.25 -6.79 -2.25
CA ASN A 176 -0.03 -6.48 -1.63
C ASN A 176 -0.61 -7.75 -1.03
N ASN A 177 -0.65 -7.83 0.30
CA ASN A 177 -1.03 -9.05 1.02
C ASN A 177 -1.90 -8.71 2.26
N PRO A 178 -3.17 -9.12 2.29
CA PRO A 178 -3.97 -9.79 1.25
C PRO A 178 -4.06 -9.01 -0.06
N ASN A 179 -4.18 -9.72 -1.19
CA ASN A 179 -4.05 -9.11 -2.51
C ASN A 179 -5.35 -8.51 -3.05
N ASN A 180 -5.24 -7.34 -3.63
CA ASN A 180 -6.24 -6.76 -4.52
C ASN A 180 -5.76 -6.87 -5.97
N PRO A 181 -6.49 -7.56 -6.90
CA PRO A 181 -7.91 -7.91 -6.80
C PRO A 181 -8.22 -9.36 -6.42
N THR A 182 -7.24 -10.23 -6.19
CA THR A 182 -7.47 -11.69 -6.12
C THR A 182 -8.05 -12.17 -4.80
N GLY A 183 -7.87 -11.42 -3.70
CA GLY A 183 -8.22 -11.85 -2.34
C GLY A 183 -7.29 -12.92 -1.75
N VAL A 184 -6.27 -13.34 -2.48
CA VAL A 184 -5.33 -14.37 -2.02
C VAL A 184 -4.43 -13.82 -0.92
N VAL A 185 -4.18 -14.64 0.08
CA VAL A 185 -3.18 -14.40 1.12
C VAL A 185 -1.95 -15.24 0.82
N TYR A 186 -0.78 -14.60 0.78
CA TYR A 186 0.50 -15.31 0.71
C TYR A 186 0.86 -15.85 2.09
N SER A 187 1.14 -17.14 2.15
CA SER A 187 1.53 -17.81 3.38
C SER A 187 2.92 -17.38 3.85
N GLU A 188 3.24 -17.68 5.11
CA GLU A 188 4.57 -17.47 5.67
C GLU A 188 5.67 -18.12 4.80
N ASP A 189 5.46 -19.36 4.34
CA ASP A 189 6.43 -20.06 3.48
C ASP A 189 6.60 -19.36 2.12
N THR A 190 5.51 -18.82 1.57
CA THR A 190 5.55 -18.01 0.34
C THR A 190 6.41 -16.75 0.55
N ILE A 191 6.22 -16.03 1.67
CA ILE A 191 6.99 -14.83 2.00
C ILE A 191 8.46 -15.16 2.28
N LYS A 192 8.75 -16.24 3.03
CA LYS A 192 10.13 -16.70 3.26
C LYS A 192 10.86 -17.01 1.95
N LYS A 193 10.17 -17.70 1.03
CA LYS A 193 10.75 -18.00 -0.29
C LYS A 193 11.01 -16.75 -1.11
N LEU A 194 10.08 -15.78 -1.09
CA LEU A 194 10.25 -14.48 -1.74
C LEU A 194 11.47 -13.73 -1.17
N ALA A 195 11.55 -13.62 0.15
CA ALA A 195 12.66 -12.97 0.85
C ALA A 195 14.01 -13.61 0.49
N LYS A 196 14.07 -14.94 0.50
CA LYS A 196 15.29 -15.69 0.15
C LYS A 196 15.76 -15.40 -1.28
N ILE A 197 14.85 -15.38 -2.25
CA ILE A 197 15.19 -15.04 -3.65
C ILE A 197 15.75 -13.62 -3.72
N MET A 198 15.10 -12.67 -3.05
CA MET A 198 15.55 -11.28 -3.03
C MET A 198 16.95 -11.15 -2.41
N GLU A 199 17.21 -11.81 -1.27
CA GLU A 199 18.52 -11.80 -0.62
C GLU A 199 19.61 -12.39 -1.50
N ASP A 200 19.34 -13.52 -2.17
CA ASP A 200 20.30 -14.18 -3.04
C ASP A 200 20.61 -13.31 -4.25
N LYS A 201 19.60 -12.67 -4.85
CA LYS A 201 19.77 -11.76 -5.97
C LYS A 201 20.51 -10.46 -5.58
N GLN A 202 20.25 -9.90 -4.41
CA GLN A 202 21.03 -8.77 -3.90
C GLN A 202 22.53 -9.10 -3.84
N LYS A 203 22.88 -10.27 -3.28
CA LYS A 203 24.26 -10.75 -3.18
C LYS A 203 24.87 -11.00 -4.55
N GLU A 204 24.11 -11.67 -5.44
CA GLU A 204 24.58 -12.01 -6.80
C GLU A 204 24.87 -10.75 -7.63
N LEU A 205 23.98 -9.75 -7.56
CA LEU A 205 24.04 -8.58 -8.43
C LEU A 205 24.75 -7.39 -7.81
N GLY A 206 25.02 -7.40 -6.49
CA GLY A 206 25.62 -6.30 -5.76
C GLY A 206 24.71 -5.07 -5.71
N ILE A 207 23.41 -5.26 -5.48
CA ILE A 207 22.39 -4.21 -5.41
C ILE A 207 21.59 -4.34 -4.11
N GLU A 208 20.87 -3.28 -3.76
CA GLU A 208 19.87 -3.31 -2.70
C GLU A 208 18.46 -3.30 -3.29
N ILE A 209 17.60 -4.17 -2.78
CA ILE A 209 16.21 -4.28 -3.20
C ILE A 209 15.31 -4.00 -2.00
N PHE A 210 14.35 -3.09 -2.13
CA PHE A 210 13.35 -2.82 -1.11
C PHE A 210 12.13 -3.73 -1.29
N LEU A 211 11.57 -4.20 -0.20
CA LEU A 211 10.25 -4.82 -0.19
C LEU A 211 9.23 -3.78 0.30
N ILE A 212 8.30 -3.42 -0.55
CA ILE A 212 7.20 -2.52 -0.19
C ILE A 212 5.96 -3.39 0.05
N ALA A 213 5.59 -3.54 1.32
CA ALA A 213 4.40 -4.25 1.73
C ALA A 213 3.21 -3.29 1.74
N ASP A 214 2.29 -3.42 0.79
CA ASP A 214 1.04 -2.66 0.74
C ASP A 214 -0.06 -3.46 1.44
N GLU A 215 -0.44 -3.05 2.67
CA GLU A 215 -1.23 -3.86 3.59
C GLU A 215 -2.58 -3.24 4.02
N PRO A 216 -3.34 -2.57 3.16
CA PRO A 216 -4.61 -1.98 3.57
C PRO A 216 -5.70 -3.02 3.89
N TYR A 217 -5.50 -4.29 3.54
CA TYR A 217 -6.47 -5.38 3.70
C TYR A 217 -6.10 -6.37 4.80
N ARG A 218 -5.08 -6.11 5.61
CA ARG A 218 -4.55 -7.03 6.62
C ARG A 218 -5.62 -7.60 7.54
N GLU A 219 -6.57 -6.77 7.98
CA GLU A 219 -7.66 -7.16 8.88
C GLU A 219 -8.83 -7.86 8.16
N LEU A 220 -8.81 -7.95 6.83
CA LEU A 220 -9.85 -8.57 6.03
C LEU A 220 -9.50 -10.00 5.57
N ALA A 221 -8.69 -10.70 6.36
CA ALA A 221 -8.46 -12.12 6.21
C ALA A 221 -9.54 -12.90 7.00
N TYR A 222 -10.13 -13.91 6.37
CA TYR A 222 -11.24 -14.69 6.93
C TYR A 222 -10.76 -16.11 7.29
N ASP A 223 -11.64 -16.87 7.95
CA ASP A 223 -11.45 -18.30 8.27
C ASP A 223 -10.19 -18.59 9.11
N GLY A 224 -9.75 -17.61 9.90
CA GLY A 224 -8.55 -17.76 10.76
C GLY A 224 -7.23 -17.78 9.99
N VAL A 225 -7.22 -17.32 8.74
CA VAL A 225 -5.99 -17.22 7.95
C VAL A 225 -5.10 -16.12 8.56
N GLU A 226 -3.88 -16.49 8.92
CA GLU A 226 -2.88 -15.56 9.41
C GLU A 226 -2.19 -14.84 8.23
N VAL A 227 -2.10 -13.51 8.33
CA VAL A 227 -1.36 -12.69 7.37
C VAL A 227 0.03 -12.42 7.91
N PRO A 228 1.11 -12.94 7.30
CA PRO A 228 2.46 -12.70 7.75
C PRO A 228 2.82 -11.21 7.79
N TYR A 229 3.55 -10.76 8.81
CA TYR A 229 4.05 -9.39 8.88
C TYR A 229 5.44 -9.33 8.24
N LEU A 230 5.54 -8.68 7.07
CA LEU A 230 6.66 -8.88 6.14
C LEU A 230 8.01 -8.40 6.69
N THR A 231 8.06 -7.42 7.59
CA THR A 231 9.29 -6.94 8.22
C THR A 231 10.04 -8.04 8.99
N LYS A 232 9.34 -9.09 9.41
CA LYS A 232 9.94 -10.24 10.13
C LYS A 232 10.74 -11.18 9.23
N TYR A 233 10.64 -11.05 7.92
CA TYR A 233 11.20 -12.00 6.95
C TYR A 233 12.25 -11.38 6.03
N TYR A 234 12.23 -10.06 5.88
CA TYR A 234 13.16 -9.36 5.01
C TYR A 234 13.49 -7.97 5.59
N ALA A 235 14.78 -7.71 5.80
CA ALA A 235 15.24 -6.51 6.52
C ALA A 235 14.85 -5.20 5.81
N ASN A 236 15.08 -5.09 4.48
CA ASN A 236 14.76 -3.90 3.71
C ASN A 236 13.25 -3.82 3.37
N THR A 237 12.39 -3.98 4.38
CA THR A 237 10.92 -3.93 4.21
C THR A 237 10.34 -2.63 4.74
N VAL A 238 9.61 -1.92 3.89
CA VAL A 238 8.75 -0.79 4.28
C VAL A 238 7.30 -1.22 4.17
N VAL A 239 6.51 -0.98 5.22
CA VAL A 239 5.07 -1.31 5.23
C VAL A 239 4.25 -0.05 5.00
N GLY A 240 3.33 -0.09 4.04
CA GLY A 240 2.30 0.91 3.82
C GLY A 240 0.95 0.42 4.31
N TYR A 241 0.30 1.19 5.17
CA TYR A 241 -1.01 0.87 5.74
C TYR A 241 -2.01 2.00 5.58
N SER A 242 -3.30 1.66 5.61
CA SER A 242 -4.39 2.63 5.54
C SER A 242 -5.59 2.18 6.37
N PHE A 243 -6.23 3.09 7.05
CA PHE A 243 -7.49 2.86 7.76
C PHE A 243 -8.73 2.85 6.84
N SER A 244 -8.53 3.02 5.53
CA SER A 244 -9.61 3.05 4.54
C SER A 244 -10.48 1.81 4.54
N LYS A 245 -9.92 0.64 4.87
CA LYS A 245 -10.62 -0.65 4.83
C LYS A 245 -10.93 -1.18 6.23
N SER A 246 -9.97 -1.18 7.14
CA SER A 246 -10.12 -1.72 8.50
C SER A 246 -11.14 -0.95 9.36
N LEU A 247 -11.23 0.36 9.17
CA LEU A 247 -12.18 1.23 9.90
C LEU A 247 -13.25 1.86 9.01
N SER A 248 -13.35 1.45 7.74
CA SER A 248 -14.28 2.07 6.78
C SER A 248 -14.13 3.58 6.65
N LEU A 249 -12.89 4.08 6.62
CA LEU A 249 -12.54 5.50 6.55
C LEU A 249 -11.82 5.89 5.24
N PRO A 250 -12.35 5.54 4.05
CA PRO A 250 -11.63 5.85 2.81
C PRO A 250 -11.62 7.36 2.49
N GLY A 251 -12.57 8.12 3.02
CA GLY A 251 -12.72 9.57 2.79
C GLY A 251 -11.71 10.40 3.57
N GLU A 252 -11.33 10.02 4.76
CA GLU A 252 -10.44 10.73 5.67
C GLU A 252 -8.99 10.75 5.20
N ARG A 253 -8.61 9.83 4.32
CA ARG A 253 -7.26 9.75 3.75
C ARG A 253 -6.18 9.59 4.81
N ILE A 254 -6.37 8.69 5.78
CA ILE A 254 -5.42 8.43 6.86
C ILE A 254 -4.71 7.09 6.63
N GLY A 255 -3.40 7.11 6.71
CA GLY A 255 -2.53 5.95 6.63
C GLY A 255 -1.17 6.25 7.24
N TYR A 256 -0.28 5.28 7.18
CA TYR A 256 1.09 5.45 7.65
C TYR A 256 2.05 4.51 6.91
N LEU A 257 3.33 4.86 6.95
CA LEU A 257 4.44 3.98 6.63
C LEU A 257 5.09 3.49 7.93
N VAL A 258 5.55 2.24 7.91
CA VAL A 258 6.49 1.70 8.89
C VAL A 258 7.83 1.53 8.22
N ILE A 259 8.85 2.17 8.78
CA ILE A 259 10.23 2.12 8.28
C ILE A 259 11.08 1.58 9.44
N PRO A 260 11.35 0.26 9.48
CA PRO A 260 12.23 -0.34 10.48
C PRO A 260 13.64 0.24 10.45
N ASP A 261 14.35 0.19 11.59
CA ASP A 261 15.74 0.66 11.69
C ASP A 261 16.72 -0.17 10.83
N GLU A 262 16.33 -1.40 10.47
CA GLU A 262 17.06 -2.26 9.57
C GLU A 262 17.02 -1.83 8.10
N VAL A 263 16.08 -0.94 7.74
CA VAL A 263 16.03 -0.33 6.41
C VAL A 263 17.17 0.68 6.30
N ALA A 264 18.33 0.16 5.95
CA ALA A 264 19.56 0.94 5.91
C ALA A 264 19.72 1.66 4.56
N ASP A 265 20.18 2.90 4.62
CA ASP A 265 20.94 3.48 3.53
C ASP A 265 22.41 3.07 3.72
N SER A 266 23.07 2.65 2.64
CA SER A 266 24.45 2.14 2.69
C SER A 266 25.51 3.25 2.86
N GLU A 267 25.08 4.50 2.97
CA GLU A 267 25.92 5.66 3.28
C GLU A 267 25.76 6.01 4.81
#